data_e43747f4771b5f74fe102a1aa16ddeb1
#
_entry.id   e43747f4771b5f74fe102a1aa16ddeb1
#
_cell.length_a   1.000
_cell.length_b   1.000
_cell.length_c   1.000
_cell.angle_alpha   90.00
_cell.angle_beta   90.00
_cell.angle_gamma   90.00
#
_symmetry.space_group_name_H-M   'P 1'
#
loop_
_entity.id
_entity.type
_entity.pdbx_description
1 polymer ?
#
loop_
_entity_poly.entity_id
_entity_poly.type
_entity_poly.pdbx_seq_one_letter_code
_entity_poly.pdbx_strand_id
1 'polypeptide(L)' 'MVISTVENEVDVYEDIHVEIDADTGSIFLGRTHFFMERKTFERLLFTMQGALLEEELLANQVGE' A
#
# COMPACT_ATOMS: atom_id res chain seq x y z
N MET A 1 7.59 -6.27 6.00
CA MET A 1 6.58 -7.22 6.46
C MET A 1 5.51 -6.50 7.26
N VAL A 2 4.27 -6.90 7.06
CA VAL A 2 3.18 -6.31 7.81
C VAL A 2 3.24 -6.78 9.25
N ILE A 3 3.20 -5.85 10.18
CA ILE A 3 3.35 -6.17 11.58
C ILE A 3 2.02 -6.45 12.24
N SER A 4 1.02 -5.65 11.92
CA SER A 4 -0.28 -5.85 12.54
C SER A 4 -1.36 -5.25 11.68
N THR A 5 -2.58 -5.68 11.96
CA THR A 5 -3.76 -5.15 11.29
C THR A 5 -4.75 -4.78 12.38
N VAL A 6 -5.21 -3.55 12.34
CA VAL A 6 -6.15 -3.05 13.33
C VAL A 6 -7.42 -2.65 12.62
N GLU A 7 -8.54 -3.13 13.10
CA GLU A 7 -9.78 -2.86 12.41
C GLU A 7 -10.77 -2.02 13.20
N ASN A 8 -10.71 -2.06 14.50
CA ASN A 8 -11.78 -1.49 15.27
C ASN A 8 -11.53 -0.14 15.83
N GLU A 9 -10.29 0.21 16.02
CA GLU A 9 -10.00 1.40 16.73
C GLU A 9 -9.44 2.45 15.87
N VAL A 10 -9.39 2.22 14.61
CA VAL A 10 -8.79 3.12 13.67
C VAL A 10 -9.86 3.97 13.04
N ASP A 11 -9.53 5.20 12.71
CA ASP A 11 -10.44 6.03 11.95
C ASP A 11 -10.78 5.35 10.64
N VAL A 12 -11.99 5.57 10.21
CA VAL A 12 -12.45 5.00 8.95
C VAL A 12 -12.18 6.01 7.85
N TYR A 13 -11.47 5.56 6.84
CA TYR A 13 -11.19 6.41 5.70
C TYR A 13 -11.98 5.91 4.52
N GLU A 14 -12.60 6.82 3.79
CA GLU A 14 -13.35 6.43 2.61
C GLU A 14 -12.44 6.05 1.48
N ASP A 15 -11.24 6.57 1.52
CA ASP A 15 -10.26 6.29 0.52
C ASP A 15 -9.01 5.75 1.15
N ILE A 16 -8.03 5.46 0.33
CA ILE A 16 -6.75 5.01 0.82
C ILE A 16 -6.01 6.17 1.45
N HIS A 17 -5.47 5.93 2.62
CA HIS A 17 -4.69 6.93 3.32
C HIS A 17 -3.36 6.32 3.69
N VAL A 18 -2.28 7.05 3.45
CA VAL A 18 -0.94 6.55 3.69
C VAL A 18 -0.18 7.53 4.54
N GLU A 19 0.51 7.02 5.55
CA GLU A 19 1.37 7.83 6.38
C GLU A 19 2.74 7.19 6.45
N ILE A 20 3.78 8.00 6.49
CA ILE A 20 5.12 7.49 6.54
C ILE A 20 5.92 8.31 7.54
N ASP A 21 6.69 7.61 8.37
CA ASP A 21 7.58 8.21 9.32
C ASP A 21 9.01 7.81 9.02
N ALA A 22 9.92 8.25 9.87
CA ALA A 22 11.32 7.93 9.67
C ALA A 22 11.55 6.42 9.70
N ASP A 23 10.82 5.72 10.56
CA ASP A 23 11.07 4.30 10.78
C ASP A 23 9.91 3.41 10.41
N THR A 24 8.76 3.95 10.12
CA THR A 24 7.58 3.13 9.90
C THR A 24 6.75 3.67 8.75
N GLY A 25 5.84 2.84 8.28
CA GLY A 25 4.86 3.25 7.29
C GLY A 25 3.53 2.62 7.62
N SER A 26 2.46 3.31 7.28
CA SER A 26 1.12 2.84 7.56
C SER A 26 0.23 3.03 6.34
N ILE A 27 -0.62 2.07 6.10
CA ILE A 27 -1.59 2.14 5.02
C ILE A 27 -2.96 1.88 5.61
N PHE A 28 -3.88 2.79 5.33
CA PHE A 28 -5.25 2.66 5.81
C PHE A 28 -6.14 2.40 4.61
N LEU A 29 -6.87 1.31 4.67
CA LEU A 29 -7.81 0.95 3.62
C LEU A 29 -9.17 0.78 4.28
N GLY A 30 -9.98 1.84 4.24
CA GLY A 30 -11.24 1.79 4.93
C GLY A 30 -11.02 1.62 6.41
N ARG A 31 -11.42 0.48 6.94
CA ARG A 31 -11.28 0.21 8.36
C ARG A 31 -10.04 -0.62 8.68
N THR A 32 -9.28 -0.97 7.69
CA THR A 32 -8.12 -1.81 7.90
C THR A 32 -6.87 -0.96 7.93
N HIS A 33 -5.99 -1.28 8.86
CA HIS A 33 -4.76 -0.53 9.02
C HIS A 33 -3.59 -1.50 8.97
N PHE A 34 -2.67 -1.27 8.04
CA PHE A 34 -1.45 -2.05 7.92
C PHE A 34 -0.29 -1.20 8.42
N PHE A 35 0.39 -1.70 9.43
CA PHE A 35 1.52 -1.00 10.03
C PHE A 35 2.77 -1.82 9.80
N MET A 36 3.84 -1.19 9.36
CA MET A 36 5.04 -1.92 9.00
C MET A 36 6.26 -1.04 9.16
N GLU A 37 7.42 -1.67 9.09
CA GLU A 37 8.66 -0.92 9.09
C GLU A 37 8.78 -0.15 7.79
N ARG A 38 9.50 0.94 7.85
CA ARG A 38 9.65 1.78 6.67
C ARG A 38 10.28 1.03 5.51
N LYS A 39 11.26 0.18 5.78
CA LYS A 39 11.89 -0.58 4.71
C LYS A 39 10.86 -1.46 4.00
N THR A 40 10.02 -2.11 4.79
CA THR A 40 9.00 -2.96 4.22
C THR A 40 8.00 -2.13 3.43
N PHE A 41 7.66 -0.97 3.96
CA PHE A 41 6.73 -0.09 3.29
C PHE A 41 7.29 0.35 1.94
N GLU A 42 8.56 0.70 1.91
CA GLU A 42 9.18 1.13 0.65
C GLU A 42 9.22 0.00 -0.36
N ARG A 43 9.51 -1.22 0.10
CA ARG A 43 9.52 -2.36 -0.80
C ARG A 43 8.12 -2.65 -1.33
N LEU A 44 7.12 -2.50 -0.48
CA LEU A 44 5.76 -2.71 -0.90
C LEU A 44 5.36 -1.71 -1.98
N LEU A 45 5.70 -0.45 -1.77
CA LEU A 45 5.39 0.57 -2.76
C LEU A 45 6.08 0.27 -4.08
N PHE A 46 7.34 -0.10 -4.01
CA PHE A 46 8.10 -0.38 -5.22
C PHE A 46 7.50 -1.57 -5.95
N THR A 47 7.14 -2.60 -5.21
CA THR A 47 6.55 -3.79 -5.80
C THR A 47 5.22 -3.48 -6.45
N MET A 48 4.41 -2.66 -5.78
CA MET A 48 3.11 -2.31 -6.33
C MET A 48 3.25 -1.46 -7.58
N GLN A 49 4.19 -0.53 -7.58
CA GLN A 49 4.42 0.28 -8.75
C GLN A 49 4.88 -0.57 -9.93
N GLY A 50 5.73 -1.56 -9.65
CA GLY A 50 6.18 -2.44 -10.70
C GLY A 50 5.06 -3.27 -11.29
N ALA A 51 4.19 -3.77 -10.42
CA ALA A 51 3.06 -4.56 -10.89
C ALA A 51 2.12 -3.73 -11.74
N LEU A 52 1.86 -2.51 -11.30
CA LEU A 52 0.97 -1.64 -12.03
C LEU A 52 1.56 -1.30 -13.40
N LEU A 53 2.84 -1.00 -13.43
CA LEU A 53 3.50 -0.65 -14.66
C LEU A 53 3.48 -1.83 -15.63
N GLU A 54 3.73 -3.01 -15.12
CA GLU A 54 3.72 -4.19 -15.96
C GLU A 54 2.35 -4.42 -16.56
N GLU A 55 1.32 -4.23 -15.77
CA GLU A 55 -0.04 -4.43 -16.24
C GLU A 55 -0.39 -3.41 -17.31
N GLU A 56 0.07 -2.20 -17.14
CA GLU A 56 -0.18 -1.16 -18.13
C GLU A 56 0.53 -1.45 -19.45
N LEU A 57 1.74 -1.98 -19.35
CA LEU A 57 2.46 -2.33 -20.56
C LEU A 57 1.76 -3.45 -21.32
N LEU A 58 1.28 -4.44 -20.60
CA LEU A 58 0.56 -5.52 -21.23
C LEU A 58 -0.73 -5.04 -21.87
N ALA A 59 -1.42 -4.15 -21.20
CA ALA A 59 -2.66 -3.61 -21.74
C ALA A 59 -2.39 -2.85 -23.03
N ASN A 60 -1.30 -2.10 -23.06
CA ASN A 60 -0.97 -1.35 -24.25
C ASN A 60 -0.62 -2.26 -25.41
N GLN A 61 0.01 -3.36 -25.12
CA GLN A 61 0.38 -4.27 -26.19
C GLN A 61 -0.81 -5.00 -26.75
N VAL A 62 -1.75 -5.31 -25.89
CA VAL A 62 -2.89 -6.09 -26.34
C VAL A 62 -3.93 -5.21 -26.95
N GLY A 63 -3.99 -4.02 -26.48
CA GLY A 63 -5.06 -3.20 -26.85
C GLY A 63 -5.07 -2.75 -28.22
N GLU A 64 -4.47 -3.08 -28.81
CA GLU A 64 -4.60 -2.69 -29.98
C GLU A 64 -5.36 -2.93 -30.55
#